data_c5e27f4f303fe3422194b4311acaee3e
#
_entry.id   c5e27f4f303fe3422194b4311acaee3e
#
_cell.length_a   1.000
_cell.length_b   1.000
_cell.length_c   1.000
_cell.angle_alpha   90.00
_cell.angle_beta   90.00
_cell.angle_gamma   90.00
#
_symmetry.space_group_name_H-M   'P 1'
#
loop_
_entity.id
_entity.type
_entity.pdbx_description
1 polymer ?
#
loop_
_entity_poly.entity_id
_entity_poly.type
_entity_poly.pdbx_seq_one_letter_code
_entity_poly.pdbx_strand_id
1 'polypeptide(L)'
;MSKTSRIILWCVLIVVLAMCIVLYAAAKRPAADTTYRDAGKTYAESLQPGDETPVITGGDFTITAHTFENMCTQNRASGMTETVAAQYTLARYIVTRSLYYQAVTDGYAAADAAVQQDIDDTRAAAQTADNREAYEQFIAGTGMTEDAYWASMFETRKLMLTLENYTQAQKAAFLAAGHAPDETDAWHDFCYTLTKAAVDAQNITLAAPYSWTLTRENYNDTGTWPELTQSTGTPG
;
A
#
# COMPACT_ATOMS: atom_id res chain seq x y z
N MET A 1 1.12 -7.24 -24.69
CA MET A 1 0.32 -7.50 -23.48
C MET A 1 -0.79 -6.48 -23.41
N SER A 2 -2.05 -6.90 -23.23
CA SER A 2 -3.22 -5.99 -23.15
C SER A 2 -3.16 -5.15 -21.86
N LYS A 3 -3.88 -4.00 -21.81
CA LYS A 3 -4.03 -3.19 -20.58
C LYS A 3 -4.46 -4.07 -19.39
N THR A 4 -5.35 -5.02 -19.64
CA THR A 4 -5.82 -6.01 -18.68
C THR A 4 -4.69 -6.89 -18.11
N SER A 5 -3.75 -7.35 -18.95
CA SER A 5 -2.61 -8.17 -18.50
C SER A 5 -1.64 -7.41 -17.58
N ARG A 6 -1.57 -6.10 -17.67
CA ARG A 6 -0.68 -5.26 -16.84
C ARG A 6 -1.32 -4.93 -15.49
N ILE A 7 -2.61 -4.64 -15.49
CA ILE A 7 -3.39 -4.45 -14.25
C ILE A 7 -3.33 -5.74 -13.43
N ILE A 8 -3.53 -6.89 -14.06
CA ILE A 8 -3.41 -8.21 -13.41
C ILE A 8 -1.98 -8.41 -12.86
N LEU A 9 -0.94 -8.02 -13.57
CA LEU A 9 0.45 -8.15 -13.10
C LEU A 9 0.72 -7.30 -11.86
N TRP A 10 0.20 -6.08 -11.80
CA TRP A 10 0.36 -5.18 -10.66
C TRP A 10 -0.54 -5.54 -9.46
N CYS A 11 -1.77 -5.99 -9.71
CA CYS A 11 -2.68 -6.47 -8.68
C CYS A 11 -2.16 -7.77 -8.06
N VAL A 12 -1.65 -8.68 -8.87
CA VAL A 12 -0.91 -9.87 -8.42
C VAL A 12 0.36 -9.46 -7.66
N LEU A 13 1.06 -8.40 -8.06
CA LEU A 13 2.26 -7.93 -7.37
C LEU A 13 1.95 -7.39 -5.96
N ILE A 14 0.79 -6.80 -5.73
CA ILE A 14 0.41 -6.23 -4.42
C ILE A 14 -0.17 -7.29 -3.50
N VAL A 15 -1.00 -8.18 -3.99
CA VAL A 15 -1.40 -9.41 -3.28
C VAL A 15 -0.17 -10.30 -3.07
N VAL A 16 0.71 -10.39 -4.05
CA VAL A 16 2.01 -11.06 -3.98
C VAL A 16 2.99 -10.27 -3.11
N LEU A 17 2.94 -8.94 -2.98
CA LEU A 17 3.82 -8.23 -2.04
C LEU A 17 3.36 -8.41 -0.59
N ALA A 18 2.06 -8.41 -0.32
CA ALA A 18 1.55 -8.86 0.98
C ALA A 18 1.85 -10.36 1.19
N MET A 19 1.72 -11.20 0.15
CA MET A 19 2.14 -12.59 0.17
C MET A 19 3.67 -12.76 0.12
N CYS A 20 4.45 -11.96 -0.60
CA CYS A 20 5.91 -12.08 -0.65
C CYS A 20 6.59 -11.65 0.65
N ILE A 21 6.02 -10.74 1.42
CA ILE A 21 6.49 -10.46 2.79
C ILE A 21 6.26 -11.71 3.65
N VAL A 22 5.13 -12.38 3.49
CA VAL A 22 4.84 -13.65 4.16
C VAL A 22 5.71 -14.78 3.60
N LEU A 23 5.93 -14.87 2.27
CA LEU A 23 6.75 -15.89 1.62
C LEU A 23 8.25 -15.74 1.89
N TYR A 24 8.78 -14.51 1.99
CA TYR A 24 10.17 -14.30 2.37
C TYR A 24 10.43 -14.71 3.83
N ALA A 25 9.45 -14.48 4.70
CA ALA A 25 9.50 -15.01 6.08
C ALA A 25 9.34 -16.54 6.11
N ALA A 26 8.55 -17.14 5.22
CA ALA A 26 8.32 -18.56 5.10
C ALA A 26 9.46 -19.32 4.42
N ALA A 27 10.17 -18.72 3.46
CA ALA A 27 11.33 -19.35 2.79
C ALA A 27 12.49 -19.67 3.73
N LYS A 28 12.46 -19.17 4.97
CA LYS A 28 13.42 -19.50 6.05
C LYS A 28 12.92 -20.53 7.05
N ARG A 29 11.70 -21.08 6.88
CA ARG A 29 11.15 -22.09 7.80
C ARG A 29 10.55 -23.27 7.03
N PRO A 30 10.93 -24.53 7.33
CA PRO A 30 10.28 -25.70 6.78
C PRO A 30 9.03 -26.04 7.63
N ALA A 31 7.87 -25.52 7.29
CA ALA A 31 6.58 -26.04 7.73
C ALA A 31 5.49 -25.48 6.82
N ALA A 32 5.07 -26.28 5.85
CA ALA A 32 4.45 -25.82 4.61
C ALA A 32 2.97 -25.43 4.69
N ASP A 33 2.17 -25.74 5.70
CA ASP A 33 0.71 -25.75 5.52
C ASP A 33 -0.06 -24.68 6.34
N THR A 34 0.58 -23.99 7.27
CA THR A 34 -0.11 -23.05 8.16
C THR A 34 0.08 -21.56 7.78
N THR A 35 1.07 -21.24 6.98
CA THR A 35 1.51 -19.84 6.73
C THR A 35 0.42 -18.95 6.16
N TYR A 36 -0.31 -19.41 5.16
CA TYR A 36 -1.40 -18.62 4.57
C TYR A 36 -2.60 -18.50 5.50
N ARG A 37 -2.92 -19.59 6.19
CA ARG A 37 -4.00 -19.60 7.19
C ARG A 37 -3.68 -18.68 8.36
N ASP A 38 -2.43 -18.66 8.83
CA ASP A 38 -2.00 -17.79 9.92
C ASP A 38 -1.97 -16.31 9.48
N ALA A 39 -1.59 -16.05 8.23
CA ALA A 39 -1.73 -14.70 7.64
C ALA A 39 -3.20 -14.24 7.58
N GLY A 40 -4.11 -15.13 7.22
CA GLY A 40 -5.55 -14.85 7.25
C GLY A 40 -6.07 -14.52 8.65
N LYS A 41 -5.63 -15.27 9.68
CA LYS A 41 -5.97 -14.97 11.09
C LYS A 41 -5.46 -13.59 11.50
N THR A 42 -4.19 -13.30 11.22
CA THR A 42 -3.59 -11.99 11.53
C THR A 42 -4.35 -10.86 10.85
N TYR A 43 -4.76 -11.05 9.59
CA TYR A 43 -5.62 -10.10 8.91
C TYR A 43 -6.96 -9.89 9.64
N ALA A 44 -7.67 -10.97 9.98
CA ALA A 44 -8.95 -10.88 10.69
C ALA A 44 -8.80 -10.24 12.08
N GLU A 45 -7.72 -10.53 12.80
CA GLU A 45 -7.39 -9.89 14.07
C GLU A 45 -7.18 -8.38 13.91
N SER A 46 -6.58 -7.94 12.81
CA SER A 46 -6.36 -6.52 12.51
C SER A 46 -7.65 -5.74 12.26
N LEU A 47 -8.75 -6.42 11.94
CA LEU A 47 -10.07 -5.82 11.74
C LEU A 47 -10.91 -5.76 13.02
N GLN A 48 -10.45 -6.40 14.12
CA GLN A 48 -11.18 -6.33 15.39
C GLN A 48 -11.07 -4.93 16.00
N PRO A 49 -12.10 -4.50 16.75
CA PRO A 49 -11.99 -3.26 17.51
C PRO A 49 -10.81 -3.29 18.49
N GLY A 50 -10.13 -2.16 18.62
CA GLY A 50 -8.95 -2.04 19.47
C GLY A 50 -8.82 -0.66 20.10
N ASP A 51 -7.61 -0.26 20.47
CA ASP A 51 -7.34 1.04 21.07
C ASP A 51 -7.48 2.15 20.01
N GLU A 52 -8.53 2.95 20.16
CA GLU A 52 -8.87 4.06 19.27
C GLU A 52 -8.12 5.36 19.60
N THR A 53 -7.18 5.34 20.56
CA THR A 53 -6.35 6.51 20.88
C THR A 53 -5.57 6.95 19.65
N PRO A 54 -5.63 8.24 19.24
CA PRO A 54 -4.88 8.75 18.11
C PRO A 54 -3.37 8.66 18.33
N VAL A 55 -2.65 8.09 17.36
CA VAL A 55 -1.17 8.07 17.30
C VAL A 55 -0.66 9.06 16.28
N ILE A 56 -1.31 9.14 15.12
CA ILE A 56 -1.01 10.10 14.06
C ILE A 56 -2.28 10.86 13.76
N THR A 57 -2.23 12.19 13.80
CA THR A 57 -3.34 13.07 13.41
C THR A 57 -2.86 14.02 12.33
N GLY A 58 -3.52 14.01 11.18
CA GLY A 58 -3.39 14.98 10.10
C GLY A 58 -4.67 15.80 9.98
N GLY A 59 -4.69 16.76 9.04
CA GLY A 59 -5.88 17.56 8.74
C GLY A 59 -7.08 16.71 8.29
N ASP A 60 -6.81 15.67 7.51
CA ASP A 60 -7.84 14.85 6.85
C ASP A 60 -7.90 13.40 7.36
N PHE A 61 -6.99 12.97 8.25
CA PHE A 61 -6.94 11.59 8.70
C PHE A 61 -6.44 11.44 10.15
N THR A 62 -6.82 10.32 10.75
CA THR A 62 -6.29 9.87 12.04
C THR A 62 -5.92 8.39 11.93
N ILE A 63 -4.78 8.01 12.49
CA ILE A 63 -4.36 6.61 12.67
C ILE A 63 -4.37 6.33 14.16
N THR A 64 -5.15 5.34 14.55
CA THR A 64 -5.31 4.92 15.96
C THR A 64 -4.17 4.00 16.40
N ALA A 65 -4.00 3.85 17.70
CA ALA A 65 -3.00 2.96 18.30
C ALA A 65 -3.19 1.51 17.80
N HIS A 66 -4.43 1.03 17.72
CA HIS A 66 -4.74 -0.29 17.19
C HIS A 66 -4.23 -0.47 15.75
N THR A 67 -4.57 0.45 14.85
CA THR A 67 -4.15 0.40 13.45
C THR A 67 -2.63 0.49 13.33
N PHE A 68 -2.00 1.37 14.10
CA PHE A 68 -0.55 1.56 14.12
C PHE A 68 0.19 0.30 14.60
N GLU A 69 -0.22 -0.27 15.73
CA GLU A 69 0.41 -1.47 16.31
C GLU A 69 0.24 -2.71 15.44
N ASN A 70 -0.91 -2.88 14.77
CA ASN A 70 -1.10 -3.96 13.81
C ASN A 70 -0.07 -3.90 12.68
N MET A 71 0.20 -2.73 12.12
CA MET A 71 1.23 -2.56 11.08
C MET A 71 2.64 -2.76 11.64
N CYS A 72 2.93 -2.24 12.84
CA CYS A 72 4.22 -2.49 13.50
C CYS A 72 4.45 -3.98 13.73
N THR A 73 3.41 -4.71 14.14
CA THR A 73 3.49 -6.17 14.34
C THR A 73 3.78 -6.91 13.04
N GLN A 74 3.15 -6.53 11.92
CA GLN A 74 3.43 -7.10 10.61
C GLN A 74 4.87 -6.82 10.17
N ASN A 75 5.35 -5.59 10.37
CA ASN A 75 6.72 -5.20 10.05
C ASN A 75 7.76 -5.94 10.91
N ARG A 76 7.48 -6.16 12.20
CA ARG A 76 8.32 -7.00 13.08
C ARG A 76 8.33 -8.47 12.62
N ALA A 77 7.18 -9.00 12.22
CA ALA A 77 7.10 -10.35 11.66
C ALA A 77 7.94 -10.52 10.38
N SER A 78 8.13 -9.44 9.63
CA SER A 78 9.02 -9.38 8.46
C SER A 78 10.51 -9.26 8.82
N GLY A 79 10.86 -9.19 10.11
CA GLY A 79 12.23 -9.17 10.62
C GLY A 79 12.75 -7.78 10.98
N MET A 80 11.92 -6.74 10.98
CA MET A 80 12.32 -5.42 11.46
C MET A 80 12.43 -5.42 13.00
N THR A 81 13.38 -4.64 13.53
CA THR A 81 13.40 -4.35 14.97
C THR A 81 12.21 -3.46 15.33
N GLU A 82 11.84 -3.40 16.60
CA GLU A 82 10.71 -2.61 17.08
C GLU A 82 10.82 -1.12 16.67
N THR A 83 11.98 -0.52 16.88
CA THR A 83 12.24 0.88 16.52
C THR A 83 12.13 1.11 15.01
N VAL A 84 12.70 0.23 14.20
CA VAL A 84 12.66 0.33 12.73
C VAL A 84 11.22 0.14 12.25
N ALA A 85 10.50 -0.84 12.78
CA ALA A 85 9.10 -1.09 12.44
C ALA A 85 8.22 0.14 12.75
N ALA A 86 8.39 0.76 13.92
CA ALA A 86 7.65 1.97 14.28
C ALA A 86 7.97 3.15 13.34
N GLN A 87 9.23 3.44 13.07
CA GLN A 87 9.64 4.54 12.18
C GLN A 87 9.16 4.32 10.75
N TYR A 88 9.29 3.10 10.23
CA TYR A 88 8.78 2.72 8.91
C TYR A 88 7.26 2.86 8.82
N THR A 89 6.54 2.43 9.86
CA THR A 89 5.07 2.54 9.93
C THR A 89 4.63 4.00 9.95
N LEU A 90 5.29 4.87 10.76
CA LEU A 90 5.03 6.31 10.76
C LEU A 90 5.22 6.90 9.37
N ALA A 91 6.39 6.69 8.77
CA ALA A 91 6.72 7.21 7.44
C ALA A 91 5.66 6.78 6.41
N ARG A 92 5.34 5.49 6.38
CA ARG A 92 4.40 4.93 5.41
C ARG A 92 2.98 5.49 5.57
N TYR A 93 2.44 5.55 6.79
CA TYR A 93 1.11 6.12 7.00
C TYR A 93 1.04 7.59 6.68
N ILE A 94 2.01 8.39 7.18
CA ILE A 94 2.02 9.83 6.96
C ILE A 94 2.10 10.13 5.47
N VAL A 95 3.07 9.55 4.76
CA VAL A 95 3.26 9.83 3.33
C VAL A 95 2.08 9.33 2.50
N THR A 96 1.67 8.08 2.69
CA THR A 96 0.60 7.47 1.89
C THR A 96 -0.74 8.20 2.08
N ARG A 97 -1.09 8.54 3.33
CA ARG A 97 -2.35 9.25 3.61
C ARG A 97 -2.31 10.70 3.13
N SER A 98 -1.20 11.41 3.32
CA SER A 98 -1.06 12.77 2.83
C SER A 98 -1.18 12.85 1.30
N LEU A 99 -0.50 11.96 0.58
CA LEU A 99 -0.61 11.89 -0.88
C LEU A 99 -2.00 11.45 -1.34
N TYR A 100 -2.66 10.55 -0.62
CA TYR A 100 -4.03 10.17 -0.94
C TYR A 100 -4.99 11.36 -0.87
N TYR A 101 -4.96 12.14 0.21
CA TYR A 101 -5.85 13.30 0.35
C TYR A 101 -5.49 14.41 -0.63
N GLN A 102 -4.19 14.60 -0.94
CA GLN A 102 -3.79 15.50 -2.02
C GLN A 102 -4.36 15.02 -3.37
N ALA A 103 -4.25 13.74 -3.68
CA ALA A 103 -4.78 13.16 -4.90
C ALA A 103 -6.31 13.33 -5.03
N VAL A 104 -7.04 13.15 -3.91
CA VAL A 104 -8.49 13.39 -3.87
C VAL A 104 -8.80 14.88 -4.13
N THR A 105 -8.07 15.79 -3.50
CA THR A 105 -8.22 17.25 -3.68
C THR A 105 -7.94 17.66 -5.13
N ASP A 106 -6.96 17.04 -5.77
CA ASP A 106 -6.57 17.31 -7.16
C ASP A 106 -7.49 16.60 -8.19
N GLY A 107 -8.53 15.88 -7.73
CA GLY A 107 -9.53 15.27 -8.60
C GLY A 107 -9.16 13.88 -9.14
N TYR A 108 -8.17 13.19 -8.56
CA TYR A 108 -7.73 11.85 -8.97
C TYR A 108 -8.38 10.71 -8.20
N ALA A 109 -9.40 10.99 -7.38
CA ALA A 109 -10.10 9.96 -6.62
C ALA A 109 -10.61 8.83 -7.55
N ALA A 110 -10.32 7.59 -7.19
CA ALA A 110 -10.84 6.44 -7.93
C ALA A 110 -12.36 6.35 -7.78
N ALA A 111 -13.06 6.18 -8.91
CA ALA A 111 -14.49 5.97 -8.89
C ALA A 111 -14.84 4.60 -8.30
N ASP A 112 -15.90 4.52 -7.51
CA ASP A 112 -16.32 3.27 -6.83
C ASP A 112 -16.50 2.09 -7.81
N ALA A 113 -17.02 2.36 -9.01
CA ALA A 113 -17.14 1.34 -10.05
C ALA A 113 -15.77 0.79 -10.52
N ALA A 114 -14.75 1.65 -10.60
CA ALA A 114 -13.39 1.20 -10.94
C ALA A 114 -12.77 0.39 -9.79
N VAL A 115 -13.03 0.77 -8.54
CA VAL A 115 -12.60 0.01 -7.36
C VAL A 115 -13.25 -1.37 -7.35
N GLN A 116 -14.55 -1.46 -7.60
CA GLN A 116 -15.25 -2.73 -7.65
C GLN A 116 -14.72 -3.63 -8.79
N GLN A 117 -14.48 -3.07 -9.96
CA GLN A 117 -13.91 -3.81 -11.09
C GLN A 117 -12.50 -4.35 -10.75
N ASP A 118 -11.67 -3.55 -10.10
CA ASP A 118 -10.34 -3.98 -9.65
C ASP A 118 -10.40 -5.10 -8.60
N ILE A 119 -11.36 -5.04 -7.68
CA ILE A 119 -11.64 -6.12 -6.73
C ILE A 119 -12.05 -7.39 -7.46
N ASP A 120 -12.98 -7.31 -8.41
CA ASP A 120 -13.49 -8.46 -9.16
C ASP A 120 -12.36 -9.10 -10.00
N ASP A 121 -11.53 -8.29 -10.66
CA ASP A 121 -10.38 -8.76 -11.43
C ASP A 121 -9.33 -9.43 -10.53
N THR A 122 -9.06 -8.86 -9.35
CA THR A 122 -8.12 -9.42 -8.36
C THR A 122 -8.65 -10.74 -7.79
N ARG A 123 -9.94 -10.79 -7.48
CA ARG A 123 -10.63 -12.01 -7.02
C ARG A 123 -10.53 -13.13 -8.06
N ALA A 124 -10.81 -12.81 -9.33
CA ALA A 124 -10.69 -13.78 -10.42
C ALA A 124 -9.25 -14.29 -10.57
N ALA A 125 -8.25 -13.41 -10.45
CA ALA A 125 -6.84 -13.78 -10.51
C ALA A 125 -6.41 -14.68 -9.34
N ALA A 126 -6.93 -14.43 -8.12
CA ALA A 126 -6.65 -15.24 -6.94
C ALA A 126 -7.18 -16.67 -7.06
N GLN A 127 -8.25 -16.88 -7.83
CA GLN A 127 -8.87 -18.18 -8.07
C GLN A 127 -8.21 -18.98 -9.20
N THR A 128 -7.12 -18.48 -9.81
CA THR A 128 -6.38 -19.26 -10.82
C THR A 128 -5.67 -20.47 -10.19
N ALA A 129 -5.37 -21.50 -11.01
CA ALA A 129 -4.83 -22.76 -10.55
C ALA A 129 -3.56 -22.60 -9.68
N ASP A 130 -2.69 -21.64 -10.03
CA ASP A 130 -1.41 -21.44 -9.35
C ASP A 130 -1.54 -20.79 -7.95
N ASN A 131 -2.64 -20.07 -7.70
CA ASN A 131 -2.84 -19.31 -6.45
C ASN A 131 -3.96 -19.87 -5.56
N ARG A 132 -4.77 -20.77 -6.11
CA ARG A 132 -6.03 -21.21 -5.52
C ARG A 132 -5.87 -21.77 -4.11
N GLU A 133 -4.94 -22.68 -3.92
CA GLU A 133 -4.75 -23.33 -2.62
C GLU A 133 -4.32 -22.32 -1.53
N ALA A 134 -3.36 -21.45 -1.86
CA ALA A 134 -2.89 -20.39 -0.96
C ALA A 134 -4.01 -19.43 -0.59
N TYR A 135 -4.82 -19.05 -1.58
CA TYR A 135 -5.97 -18.17 -1.40
C TYR A 135 -7.06 -18.81 -0.52
N GLU A 136 -7.44 -20.07 -0.80
CA GLU A 136 -8.43 -20.79 0.00
C GLU A 136 -7.99 -20.95 1.47
N GLN A 137 -6.71 -21.24 1.71
CA GLN A 137 -6.14 -21.31 3.05
C GLN A 137 -6.15 -19.96 3.76
N PHE A 138 -5.82 -18.88 3.04
CA PHE A 138 -5.87 -17.53 3.58
C PHE A 138 -7.32 -17.17 3.97
N ILE A 139 -8.30 -17.33 3.08
CA ILE A 139 -9.71 -17.06 3.38
C ILE A 139 -10.21 -17.88 4.55
N ALA A 140 -9.87 -19.19 4.58
CA ALA A 140 -10.19 -20.04 5.73
C ALA A 140 -9.55 -19.55 7.04
N GLY A 141 -8.38 -18.95 6.96
CA GLY A 141 -7.70 -18.33 8.10
C GLY A 141 -8.42 -17.10 8.64
N THR A 142 -9.02 -16.28 7.77
CA THR A 142 -9.76 -15.08 8.19
C THR A 142 -11.01 -15.41 9.01
N GLY A 143 -11.60 -16.60 8.84
CA GLY A 143 -12.91 -16.95 9.39
C GLY A 143 -14.06 -16.16 8.76
N MET A 144 -13.81 -15.37 7.72
CA MET A 144 -14.81 -14.60 6.98
C MET A 144 -15.32 -15.40 5.78
N THR A 145 -16.49 -15.01 5.27
CA THR A 145 -16.87 -15.41 3.91
C THR A 145 -15.98 -14.68 2.89
N GLU A 146 -15.81 -15.26 1.71
CA GLU A 146 -15.05 -14.62 0.64
C GLU A 146 -15.61 -13.23 0.30
N ASP A 147 -16.93 -13.09 0.21
CA ASP A 147 -17.57 -11.80 -0.08
C ASP A 147 -17.32 -10.76 1.03
N ALA A 148 -17.36 -11.18 2.31
CA ALA A 148 -17.04 -10.29 3.43
C ALA A 148 -15.58 -9.83 3.42
N TYR A 149 -14.66 -10.73 3.06
CA TYR A 149 -13.25 -10.38 2.89
C TYR A 149 -13.07 -9.31 1.78
N TRP A 150 -13.62 -9.53 0.59
CA TRP A 150 -13.49 -8.58 -0.51
C TRP A 150 -14.17 -7.25 -0.23
N ALA A 151 -15.31 -7.27 0.46
CA ALA A 151 -15.97 -6.04 0.93
C ALA A 151 -15.08 -5.25 1.91
N SER A 152 -14.34 -5.93 2.80
CA SER A 152 -13.42 -5.28 3.74
C SER A 152 -12.20 -4.63 3.06
N MET A 153 -11.88 -5.04 1.84
CA MET A 153 -10.76 -4.50 1.05
C MET A 153 -11.09 -3.20 0.30
N PHE A 154 -12.38 -2.82 0.22
CA PHE A 154 -12.83 -1.75 -0.67
C PHE A 154 -12.09 -0.42 -0.44
N GLU A 155 -12.03 0.06 0.80
CA GLU A 155 -11.38 1.34 1.12
C GLU A 155 -9.86 1.30 0.88
N THR A 156 -9.24 0.16 1.15
CA THR A 156 -7.81 -0.04 0.86
C THR A 156 -7.55 0.00 -0.64
N ARG A 157 -8.38 -0.67 -1.44
CA ARG A 157 -8.26 -0.67 -2.90
C ARG A 157 -8.52 0.72 -3.48
N LYS A 158 -9.53 1.44 -2.93
CA LYS A 158 -9.82 2.83 -3.32
C LYS A 158 -8.62 3.75 -3.09
N LEU A 159 -7.99 3.65 -1.92
CA LEU A 159 -6.77 4.39 -1.63
C LEU A 159 -5.67 4.07 -2.66
N MET A 160 -5.42 2.79 -2.92
CA MET A 160 -4.36 2.37 -3.82
C MET A 160 -4.58 2.83 -5.26
N LEU A 161 -5.79 2.65 -5.79
CA LEU A 161 -6.14 3.11 -7.15
C LEU A 161 -6.09 4.64 -7.28
N THR A 162 -6.50 5.36 -6.23
CA THR A 162 -6.40 6.82 -6.21
C THR A 162 -4.93 7.26 -6.29
N LEU A 163 -4.05 6.65 -5.51
CA LEU A 163 -2.61 6.92 -5.56
C LEU A 163 -2.00 6.52 -6.91
N GLU A 164 -2.42 5.41 -7.48
CA GLU A 164 -1.97 5.00 -8.82
C GLU A 164 -2.37 6.04 -9.88
N ASN A 165 -3.63 6.47 -9.90
CA ASN A 165 -4.11 7.53 -10.80
C ASN A 165 -3.26 8.80 -10.66
N TYR A 166 -3.03 9.21 -9.41
CA TYR A 166 -2.25 10.41 -9.10
C TYR A 166 -0.80 10.28 -9.58
N THR A 167 -0.12 9.21 -9.19
CA THR A 167 1.29 9.01 -9.55
C THR A 167 1.50 8.88 -11.05
N GLN A 168 0.59 8.25 -11.77
CA GLN A 168 0.63 8.17 -13.24
C GLN A 168 0.42 9.55 -13.89
N ALA A 169 -0.51 10.35 -13.37
CA ALA A 169 -0.73 11.71 -13.87
C ALA A 169 0.48 12.61 -13.60
N GLN A 170 1.10 12.55 -12.42
CA GLN A 170 2.30 13.31 -12.10
C GLN A 170 3.49 12.89 -12.96
N LYS A 171 3.65 11.58 -13.23
CA LYS A 171 4.67 11.07 -14.15
C LYS A 171 4.45 11.61 -15.57
N ALA A 172 3.21 11.61 -16.05
CA ALA A 172 2.88 12.17 -17.35
C ALA A 172 3.16 13.68 -17.42
N ALA A 173 2.84 14.43 -16.35
CA ALA A 173 3.12 15.85 -16.25
C ALA A 173 4.63 16.15 -16.25
N PHE A 174 5.43 15.37 -15.52
CA PHE A 174 6.90 15.48 -15.50
C PHE A 174 7.51 15.31 -16.90
N LEU A 175 7.09 14.27 -17.63
CA LEU A 175 7.55 14.03 -18.99
C LEU A 175 7.05 15.11 -19.97
N ALA A 176 5.82 15.60 -19.81
CA ALA A 176 5.28 16.67 -20.64
C ALA A 176 5.96 18.03 -20.40
N ALA A 177 6.59 18.22 -19.24
CA ALA A 177 7.44 19.40 -18.97
C ALA A 177 8.80 19.36 -19.67
N GLY A 178 9.09 18.30 -20.44
CA GLY A 178 10.28 18.17 -21.26
C GLY A 178 11.42 17.37 -20.63
N HIS A 179 11.17 16.73 -19.49
CA HIS A 179 12.13 15.82 -18.85
C HIS A 179 12.24 14.50 -19.61
N ALA A 180 13.44 13.95 -19.69
CA ALA A 180 13.68 12.67 -20.32
C ALA A 180 13.33 11.48 -19.37
N PRO A 181 12.95 10.30 -19.90
CA PRO A 181 12.61 9.13 -19.08
C PRO A 181 13.77 8.58 -18.24
N ASP A 182 15.00 8.98 -18.48
CA ASP A 182 16.21 8.58 -17.76
C ASP A 182 16.70 9.61 -16.73
N GLU A 183 15.99 10.73 -16.57
CA GLU A 183 16.30 11.76 -15.55
C GLU A 183 15.82 11.31 -14.14
N THR A 184 16.37 10.21 -13.65
CA THR A 184 15.93 9.59 -12.39
C THR A 184 16.06 10.52 -11.19
N ASP A 185 17.16 11.26 -11.06
CA ASP A 185 17.39 12.18 -9.95
C ASP A 185 16.39 13.35 -9.98
N ALA A 186 16.11 13.93 -11.16
CA ALA A 186 15.11 14.99 -11.30
C ALA A 186 13.71 14.47 -10.98
N TRP A 187 13.40 13.23 -11.35
CA TRP A 187 12.14 12.59 -10.98
C TRP A 187 12.02 12.38 -9.47
N HIS A 188 13.05 11.90 -8.80
CA HIS A 188 13.05 11.74 -7.34
C HIS A 188 12.90 13.08 -6.63
N ASP A 189 13.54 14.13 -7.10
CA ASP A 189 13.41 15.49 -6.56
C ASP A 189 12.00 16.05 -6.74
N PHE A 190 11.40 15.82 -7.90
CA PHE A 190 10.01 16.19 -8.18
C PHE A 190 9.05 15.46 -7.25
N CYS A 191 9.15 14.14 -7.13
CA CYS A 191 8.32 13.33 -6.25
C CYS A 191 8.48 13.71 -4.78
N TYR A 192 9.71 13.95 -4.32
CA TYR A 192 9.96 14.44 -2.97
C TYR A 192 9.28 15.78 -2.70
N THR A 193 9.33 16.71 -3.66
CA THR A 193 8.72 18.03 -3.52
C THR A 193 7.20 17.92 -3.39
N LEU A 194 6.57 17.09 -4.23
CA LEU A 194 5.13 16.83 -4.13
C LEU A 194 4.75 16.17 -2.81
N THR A 195 5.51 15.17 -2.40
CA THR A 195 5.28 14.48 -1.13
C THR A 195 5.41 15.42 0.06
N LYS A 196 6.46 16.26 0.05
CA LYS A 196 6.66 17.24 1.12
C LYS A 196 5.51 18.24 1.20
N ALA A 197 5.04 18.75 0.08
CA ALA A 197 3.89 19.66 0.06
C ALA A 197 2.63 19.01 0.61
N ALA A 198 2.36 17.75 0.23
CA ALA A 198 1.22 16.99 0.73
C ALA A 198 1.30 16.73 2.24
N VAL A 199 2.49 16.37 2.76
CA VAL A 199 2.71 16.15 4.19
C VAL A 199 2.59 17.46 4.98
N ASP A 200 3.19 18.54 4.50
CA ASP A 200 3.12 19.86 5.15
C ASP A 200 1.66 20.38 5.25
N ALA A 201 0.84 20.13 4.21
CA ALA A 201 -0.57 20.52 4.18
C ALA A 201 -1.40 19.83 5.27
N GLN A 202 -0.99 18.64 5.73
CA GLN A 202 -1.72 17.88 6.75
C GLN A 202 -1.48 18.37 8.20
N ASN A 203 -0.47 19.22 8.46
CA ASN A 203 -0.15 19.68 9.81
C ASN A 203 -0.05 18.52 10.83
N ILE A 204 0.75 17.52 10.51
CA ILE A 204 0.85 16.26 11.25
C ILE A 204 1.23 16.50 12.72
N THR A 205 0.47 15.87 13.62
CA THR A 205 0.80 15.74 15.04
C THR A 205 0.92 14.26 15.42
N LEU A 206 1.90 13.97 16.30
CA LEU A 206 2.18 12.61 16.76
C LEU A 206 2.00 12.54 18.27
N ALA A 207 1.37 11.45 18.74
CA ALA A 207 1.30 11.18 20.17
C ALA A 207 2.69 10.79 20.71
N ALA A 208 3.01 11.20 21.94
CA ALA A 208 4.22 10.72 22.60
C ALA A 208 4.19 9.17 22.76
N PRO A 209 5.31 8.49 22.61
CA PRO A 209 6.68 8.99 22.45
C PRO A 209 7.14 9.19 21.00
N TYR A 210 6.26 9.14 20.03
CA TYR A 210 6.61 9.14 18.62
C TYR A 210 7.06 10.51 18.12
N SER A 211 8.03 10.50 17.22
CA SER A 211 8.48 11.66 16.46
C SER A 211 8.89 11.23 15.06
N TRP A 212 8.57 12.03 14.06
CA TRP A 212 8.94 11.80 12.68
C TRP A 212 8.88 13.10 11.89
N THR A 213 9.79 13.28 10.95
CA THR A 213 9.81 14.41 10.02
C THR A 213 10.29 13.89 8.68
N LEU A 214 9.64 14.30 7.60
CA LEU A 214 10.03 13.93 6.25
C LEU A 214 11.38 14.58 5.89
N THR A 215 12.35 13.74 5.54
CA THR A 215 13.65 14.13 5.01
C THR A 215 13.90 13.43 3.67
N ARG A 216 14.86 13.90 2.87
CA ARG A 216 15.25 13.19 1.64
C ARG A 216 15.76 11.79 1.91
N GLU A 217 16.40 11.56 3.05
CA GLU A 217 16.95 10.27 3.44
C GLU A 217 15.83 9.24 3.68
N ASN A 218 14.82 9.60 4.51
CA ASN A 218 13.75 8.68 4.86
C ASN A 218 12.61 8.63 3.81
N TYR A 219 12.58 9.54 2.85
CA TYR A 219 11.61 9.56 1.77
C TYR A 219 11.72 8.31 0.88
N ASN A 220 12.94 7.87 0.53
CA ASN A 220 13.17 6.72 -0.34
C ASN A 220 12.63 5.41 0.24
N ASP A 221 12.49 5.32 1.56
CA ASP A 221 11.99 4.13 2.25
C ASP A 221 10.47 3.96 2.10
N THR A 222 9.76 4.98 1.63
CA THR A 222 8.29 4.93 1.57
C THR A 222 7.74 4.10 0.41
N GLY A 223 8.49 3.95 -0.68
CA GLY A 223 8.12 3.14 -1.84
C GLY A 223 6.81 3.56 -2.54
N THR A 224 6.37 4.81 -2.34
CA THR A 224 5.05 5.27 -2.81
C THR A 224 5.04 5.61 -4.30
N TRP A 225 6.18 6.04 -4.85
CA TRP A 225 6.28 6.48 -6.24
C TRP A 225 6.88 5.39 -7.15
N PRO A 226 6.35 5.24 -8.38
CA PRO A 226 6.91 4.30 -9.35
C PRO A 226 8.25 4.79 -9.90
N GLU A 227 9.12 3.86 -10.27
CA GLU A 227 10.33 4.18 -10.99
C GLU A 227 10.03 4.85 -12.34
N LEU A 228 10.82 5.88 -12.71
CA LEU A 228 10.62 6.61 -13.97
C LEU A 228 10.84 5.71 -15.20
N THR A 229 11.83 4.83 -15.13
CA THR A 229 12.23 3.92 -16.22
C THR A 229 11.32 2.72 -16.39
N GLN A 230 10.41 2.43 -15.47
CA GLN A 230 9.43 1.37 -15.71
C GLN A 230 8.52 1.79 -16.85
N SER A 231 8.85 1.25 -18.02
CA SER A 231 8.16 1.45 -19.28
C SER A 231 6.65 1.24 -19.10
N THR A 232 5.89 2.29 -19.24
CA THR A 232 4.51 2.18 -19.70
C THR A 232 4.63 1.70 -21.16
N GLY A 233 4.75 0.37 -21.36
CA GLY A 233 4.84 -0.15 -22.71
C GLY A 233 3.68 0.39 -23.54
N THR A 234 4.02 1.08 -24.60
CA THR A 234 3.11 1.60 -25.60
C THR A 234 2.24 0.46 -26.11
N PRO A 235 0.91 0.60 -26.14
CA PRO A 235 0.06 -0.36 -26.84
C PRO A 235 0.36 -0.20 -28.34
N GLY A 236 1.00 -1.22 -28.96
CA GLY A 236 0.99 -1.40 -30.39
C GLY A 236 -0.34 -2.00 -30.82
#